data_2908cbc9b66861f9e05111a354a5ed68
#
_entry.id   2908cbc9b66861f9e05111a354a5ed68
#
_cell.length_a   1.000
_cell.length_b   1.000
_cell.length_c   1.000
_cell.angle_alpha   90.00
_cell.angle_beta   90.00
_cell.angle_gamma   90.00
#
_symmetry.space_group_name_H-M   'P 1'
#
loop_
_entity.id
_entity.type
_entity.pdbx_description
1 polymer ?
#
loop_
_entity_poly.entity_id
_entity_poly.type
_entity_poly.pdbx_seq_one_letter_code
_entity_poly.pdbx_strand_id
1 'polypeptide(L)'
;MKLSILIKQILLIVFIICTNHANCQQTVPLANNSKRTINLSLNENPFPPSEAVNDSLLKELPNIYRYAAQDGDEFVKQVAKHEGVSAEQIIPGELLELLGVYLGIKGGAGSEFIYSVPGYPALVNAAAMIGGKTISIPLNDRLENDLEAIEAHITTKTQAVFLVNPHNPSGTVTDKKLFHDFVKRVSKRTLVIVDEAYLEYADDFAGRTAVNNVKEGDEVIVFRTFAKTYGLAGLSIGYAVAPKELAKKLKAQGLGETHALNRLSIIAAKAALQDQEHIAFVNRAVTKEREKWNAFLDKLGLRYTASSANFVFFDTGKPYEEVQQKLAEAGIIIGRIFEPYNTWVRISIGLPEDNEYVQEIIRKIIIAH
;
A
#
# COMPACT_ATOMS: atom_id res chain seq x y z
N MET A 1 11.99 -65.00 -31.56
CA MET A 1 13.16 -64.11 -31.67
C MET A 1 12.81 -62.68 -32.17
N LYS A 2 11.96 -62.51 -33.18
CA LYS A 2 11.60 -61.14 -33.73
C LYS A 2 10.74 -60.31 -32.79
N LEU A 3 9.85 -60.89 -31.97
CA LEU A 3 8.96 -60.12 -31.05
C LEU A 3 9.70 -59.54 -29.84
N SER A 4 10.78 -60.24 -29.36
CA SER A 4 11.61 -59.76 -28.26
C SER A 4 12.46 -58.53 -28.61
N ILE A 5 12.85 -58.38 -29.88
CA ILE A 5 13.63 -57.24 -30.37
C ILE A 5 12.73 -55.99 -30.51
N LEU A 6 11.48 -56.15 -30.98
CA LEU A 6 10.53 -55.09 -31.15
C LEU A 6 10.12 -54.48 -29.78
N ILE A 7 9.89 -55.33 -28.76
CA ILE A 7 9.57 -54.87 -27.41
C ILE A 7 10.74 -54.07 -26.79
N LYS A 8 11.99 -54.53 -27.00
CA LYS A 8 13.17 -53.78 -26.52
C LYS A 8 13.36 -52.44 -27.22
N GLN A 9 13.02 -52.35 -28.51
CA GLN A 9 13.08 -51.08 -29.25
C GLN A 9 11.99 -50.10 -28.81
N ILE A 10 10.76 -50.56 -28.54
CA ILE A 10 9.67 -49.74 -28.02
C ILE A 10 10.00 -49.24 -26.59
N LEU A 11 10.54 -50.11 -25.71
CA LEU A 11 10.97 -49.70 -24.38
C LEU A 11 12.11 -48.66 -24.40
N LEU A 12 13.05 -48.76 -25.36
CA LEU A 12 14.12 -47.80 -25.52
C LEU A 12 13.61 -46.43 -26.00
N ILE A 13 12.63 -46.43 -26.92
CA ILE A 13 12.00 -45.17 -27.42
C ILE A 13 11.17 -44.51 -26.30
N VAL A 14 10.41 -45.26 -25.51
CA VAL A 14 9.66 -44.74 -24.38
C VAL A 14 10.60 -44.17 -23.32
N PHE A 15 11.75 -44.84 -23.06
CA PHE A 15 12.75 -44.33 -22.10
C PHE A 15 13.41 -43.03 -22.59
N ILE A 16 13.70 -42.91 -23.91
CA ILE A 16 14.25 -41.66 -24.51
C ILE A 16 13.23 -40.52 -24.48
N ILE A 17 11.94 -40.80 -24.66
CA ILE A 17 10.88 -39.80 -24.58
C ILE A 17 10.68 -39.35 -23.13
N CYS A 18 10.72 -40.25 -22.15
CA CYS A 18 10.61 -39.87 -20.73
C CYS A 18 11.82 -39.07 -20.21
N THR A 19 13.03 -39.34 -20.70
CA THR A 19 14.23 -38.59 -20.29
C THR A 19 14.30 -37.20 -20.93
N ASN A 20 13.63 -36.96 -22.07
CA ASN A 20 13.55 -35.65 -22.68
C ASN A 20 12.45 -34.74 -22.07
N HIS A 21 11.50 -35.28 -21.28
CA HIS A 21 10.53 -34.49 -20.55
C HIS A 21 11.02 -34.06 -19.14
N ALA A 22 12.11 -34.66 -18.65
CA ALA A 22 12.68 -34.30 -17.35
C ALA A 22 13.67 -33.11 -17.41
N ASN A 23 14.01 -32.60 -18.58
CA ASN A 23 14.98 -31.51 -18.76
C ASN A 23 14.39 -30.20 -19.31
N CYS A 24 13.09 -29.92 -19.11
CA CYS A 24 12.50 -28.63 -19.44
C CYS A 24 12.39 -27.74 -18.21
N GLN A 25 13.36 -27.82 -17.29
CA GLN A 25 13.75 -26.72 -16.42
C GLN A 25 15.08 -26.17 -16.95
N GLN A 26 15.07 -25.67 -18.17
CA GLN A 26 16.03 -24.62 -18.51
C GLN A 26 15.57 -23.36 -17.79
N THR A 27 16.08 -23.18 -16.57
CA THR A 27 16.33 -21.83 -16.06
C THR A 27 17.13 -21.13 -17.15
N VAL A 28 16.45 -20.25 -17.90
CA VAL A 28 17.14 -19.29 -18.76
C VAL A 28 18.10 -18.58 -17.81
N PRO A 29 19.42 -18.71 -17.98
CA PRO A 29 20.32 -17.86 -17.23
C PRO A 29 20.03 -16.45 -17.71
N LEU A 30 19.43 -15.62 -16.90
CA LEU A 30 19.51 -14.19 -17.05
C LEU A 30 20.98 -13.78 -16.80
N ALA A 31 21.82 -14.16 -17.78
CA ALA A 31 23.17 -13.63 -17.88
C ALA A 31 23.03 -12.20 -18.40
N ASN A 32 22.65 -11.31 -17.50
CA ASN A 32 22.90 -9.90 -17.66
C ASN A 32 23.80 -9.48 -16.49
N ASN A 33 25.03 -9.07 -16.79
CA ASN A 33 25.89 -8.23 -15.98
C ASN A 33 25.28 -6.82 -15.78
N SER A 34 23.96 -6.69 -15.67
CA SER A 34 23.31 -5.50 -15.16
C SER A 34 23.49 -5.53 -13.64
N LYS A 35 24.16 -4.54 -13.05
CA LYS A 35 24.15 -4.31 -11.61
C LYS A 35 22.72 -4.53 -11.11
N ARG A 36 22.55 -5.41 -10.10
CA ARG A 36 21.23 -5.63 -9.47
C ARG A 36 20.68 -4.27 -9.05
N THR A 37 19.52 -3.88 -9.58
CA THR A 37 18.84 -2.66 -9.18
C THR A 37 17.93 -2.97 -7.99
N ILE A 38 18.13 -2.26 -6.88
CA ILE A 38 17.33 -2.36 -5.67
C ILE A 38 16.35 -1.19 -5.67
N ASN A 39 15.06 -1.45 -5.88
CA ASN A 39 14.03 -0.40 -5.89
C ASN A 39 13.32 -0.31 -4.54
N LEU A 40 13.61 0.75 -3.78
CA LEU A 40 13.01 1.05 -2.47
C LEU A 40 12.25 2.38 -2.48
N SER A 41 11.64 2.74 -3.62
CA SER A 41 11.02 4.05 -3.82
C SER A 41 9.51 4.10 -3.57
N LEU A 42 8.79 2.97 -3.74
CA LEU A 42 7.33 2.95 -3.84
C LEU A 42 6.61 2.30 -2.63
N ASN A 43 7.36 1.99 -1.56
CA ASN A 43 6.81 1.31 -0.39
C ASN A 43 6.12 -0.01 -0.77
N GLU A 44 6.74 -0.76 -1.68
CA GLU A 44 6.30 -2.10 -2.04
C GLU A 44 6.64 -3.09 -0.92
N ASN A 45 5.91 -4.20 -0.88
CA ASN A 45 6.26 -5.33 -0.03
C ASN A 45 7.53 -6.00 -0.58
N PRO A 46 8.58 -6.25 0.23
CA PRO A 46 9.78 -6.93 -0.25
C PRO A 46 9.57 -8.42 -0.51
N PHE A 47 8.49 -9.00 0.03
CA PHE A 47 8.16 -10.41 -0.15
C PHE A 47 7.15 -10.60 -1.28
N PRO A 48 7.27 -11.67 -2.07
CA PRO A 48 6.25 -12.01 -3.06
C PRO A 48 4.91 -12.37 -2.39
N PRO A 49 3.80 -12.36 -3.16
CA PRO A 49 2.54 -12.93 -2.69
C PRO A 49 2.70 -14.38 -2.26
N SER A 50 1.82 -14.85 -1.37
CA SER A 50 1.86 -16.24 -0.89
C SER A 50 1.63 -17.26 -2.02
N GLU A 51 2.03 -18.52 -1.76
CA GLU A 51 1.80 -19.62 -2.69
C GLU A 51 0.32 -19.80 -3.01
N ALA A 52 -0.56 -19.61 -2.01
CA ALA A 52 -2.01 -19.68 -2.19
C ALA A 52 -2.53 -18.62 -3.19
N VAL A 53 -1.94 -17.43 -3.21
CA VAL A 53 -2.26 -16.39 -4.20
C VAL A 53 -1.80 -16.82 -5.59
N ASN A 54 -0.55 -17.30 -5.72
CA ASN A 54 0.00 -17.73 -7.01
C ASN A 54 -0.81 -18.87 -7.60
N ASP A 55 -1.16 -19.88 -6.81
CA ASP A 55 -1.99 -21.02 -7.23
C ASP A 55 -3.37 -20.58 -7.69
N SER A 56 -3.99 -19.64 -6.97
CA SER A 56 -5.29 -19.10 -7.33
C SER A 56 -5.25 -18.33 -8.65
N LEU A 57 -4.21 -17.55 -8.89
CA LEU A 57 -3.98 -16.84 -10.15
C LEU A 57 -3.80 -17.83 -11.31
N LEU A 58 -2.96 -18.85 -11.16
CA LEU A 58 -2.71 -19.85 -12.19
C LEU A 58 -3.99 -20.60 -12.60
N LYS A 59 -4.83 -20.97 -11.62
CA LYS A 59 -6.14 -21.61 -11.88
C LYS A 59 -7.10 -20.70 -12.63
N GLU A 60 -7.00 -19.39 -12.42
CA GLU A 60 -7.94 -18.43 -12.98
C GLU A 60 -7.53 -17.89 -14.37
N LEU A 61 -6.27 -18.02 -14.77
CA LEU A 61 -5.79 -17.56 -16.08
C LEU A 61 -6.66 -17.99 -17.27
N PRO A 62 -7.20 -19.23 -17.37
CA PRO A 62 -8.07 -19.62 -18.47
C PRO A 62 -9.40 -18.84 -18.55
N ASN A 63 -9.80 -18.16 -17.48
CA ASN A 63 -11.09 -17.48 -17.34
C ASN A 63 -11.01 -15.97 -17.55
N ILE A 64 -9.84 -15.40 -17.88
CA ILE A 64 -9.63 -13.95 -18.01
C ILE A 64 -10.51 -13.27 -19.09
N TYR A 65 -11.09 -14.04 -20.00
CA TYR A 65 -12.01 -13.54 -21.03
C TYR A 65 -13.44 -13.30 -20.52
N ARG A 66 -13.73 -13.56 -19.25
CA ARG A 66 -15.05 -13.37 -18.62
C ARG A 66 -15.01 -12.25 -17.61
N TYR A 67 -16.10 -11.51 -17.46
CA TYR A 67 -16.30 -10.61 -16.33
C TYR A 67 -16.35 -11.36 -15.00
N ALA A 68 -15.94 -10.72 -13.92
CA ALA A 68 -15.80 -11.33 -12.59
C ALA A 68 -16.94 -10.92 -11.62
N ALA A 69 -18.13 -10.60 -12.11
CA ALA A 69 -19.21 -10.03 -11.28
C ALA A 69 -19.51 -10.86 -10.01
N GLN A 70 -19.71 -12.18 -10.14
CA GLN A 70 -19.95 -13.05 -8.99
C GLN A 70 -18.76 -13.09 -8.03
N ASP A 71 -17.52 -13.18 -8.55
CA ASP A 71 -16.30 -13.15 -7.74
C ASP A 71 -16.14 -11.82 -7.02
N GLY A 72 -16.54 -10.71 -7.65
CA GLY A 72 -16.57 -9.39 -7.06
C GLY A 72 -17.52 -9.30 -5.87
N ASP A 73 -18.71 -9.87 -5.98
CA ASP A 73 -19.68 -9.90 -4.89
C ASP A 73 -19.22 -10.79 -3.72
N GLU A 74 -18.54 -11.90 -4.02
CA GLU A 74 -17.92 -12.75 -3.01
C GLU A 74 -16.74 -12.05 -2.32
N PHE A 75 -15.91 -11.33 -3.07
CA PHE A 75 -14.85 -10.49 -2.53
C PHE A 75 -15.39 -9.46 -1.54
N VAL A 76 -16.45 -8.73 -1.91
CA VAL A 76 -17.11 -7.76 -1.02
C VAL A 76 -17.59 -8.43 0.27
N LYS A 77 -18.18 -9.64 0.21
CA LYS A 77 -18.61 -10.38 1.40
C LYS A 77 -17.43 -10.81 2.28
N GLN A 78 -16.30 -11.23 1.68
CA GLN A 78 -15.10 -11.62 2.42
C GLN A 78 -14.46 -10.41 3.12
N VAL A 79 -14.35 -9.28 2.42
CA VAL A 79 -13.87 -8.02 2.99
C VAL A 79 -14.77 -7.58 4.15
N ALA A 80 -16.09 -7.60 3.97
CA ALA A 80 -17.04 -7.24 5.01
C ALA A 80 -16.89 -8.09 6.27
N LYS A 81 -16.70 -9.41 6.09
CA LYS A 81 -16.42 -10.34 7.19
C LYS A 81 -15.10 -10.01 7.89
N HIS A 82 -14.05 -9.71 7.13
CA HIS A 82 -12.73 -9.35 7.66
C HIS A 82 -12.80 -8.07 8.51
N GLU A 83 -13.47 -7.04 8.02
CA GLU A 83 -13.62 -5.75 8.72
C GLU A 83 -14.70 -5.78 9.82
N GLY A 84 -15.51 -6.85 9.89
CA GLY A 84 -16.60 -6.97 10.87
C GLY A 84 -17.72 -5.93 10.62
N VAL A 85 -18.05 -5.69 9.33
CA VAL A 85 -19.09 -4.76 8.88
C VAL A 85 -20.05 -5.47 7.91
N SER A 86 -21.12 -4.80 7.45
CA SER A 86 -21.99 -5.38 6.42
C SER A 86 -21.44 -5.17 5.02
N ALA A 87 -21.78 -6.06 4.07
CA ALA A 87 -21.36 -5.94 2.67
C ALA A 87 -21.83 -4.62 2.00
N GLU A 88 -22.91 -4.03 2.47
CA GLU A 88 -23.42 -2.74 2.01
C GLU A 88 -22.45 -1.59 2.29
N GLN A 89 -21.59 -1.71 3.32
CA GLN A 89 -20.61 -0.72 3.74
C GLN A 89 -19.29 -0.80 2.96
N ILE A 90 -19.08 -1.85 2.16
CA ILE A 90 -17.87 -2.05 1.37
C ILE A 90 -18.06 -1.48 -0.03
N ILE A 91 -17.07 -0.70 -0.48
CA ILE A 91 -16.97 -0.15 -1.84
C ILE A 91 -15.64 -0.68 -2.39
N PRO A 92 -15.63 -1.67 -3.29
CA PRO A 92 -14.39 -2.27 -3.78
C PRO A 92 -13.74 -1.42 -4.89
N GLY A 93 -12.41 -1.45 -4.98
CA GLY A 93 -11.61 -0.78 -6.00
C GLY A 93 -10.60 0.21 -5.45
N GLU A 94 -9.75 0.73 -6.33
CA GLU A 94 -8.85 1.87 -6.05
C GLU A 94 -9.64 3.16 -6.30
N LEU A 95 -10.07 3.83 -5.24
CA LEU A 95 -11.14 4.81 -5.31
C LEU A 95 -10.73 6.24 -4.93
N LEU A 96 -9.50 6.49 -4.45
CA LEU A 96 -9.12 7.79 -3.90
C LEU A 96 -9.26 8.92 -4.91
N GLU A 97 -8.75 8.76 -6.14
CA GLU A 97 -8.85 9.78 -7.18
C GLU A 97 -10.29 9.96 -7.65
N LEU A 98 -11.02 8.85 -7.85
CA LEU A 98 -12.44 8.90 -8.26
C LEU A 98 -13.30 9.60 -7.21
N LEU A 99 -13.02 9.35 -5.92
CA LEU A 99 -13.71 10.03 -4.84
C LEU A 99 -13.34 11.52 -4.82
N GLY A 100 -12.08 11.89 -5.05
CA GLY A 100 -11.63 13.27 -5.16
C GLY A 100 -12.37 14.01 -6.27
N VAL A 101 -12.46 13.43 -7.47
CA VAL A 101 -13.26 13.97 -8.59
C VAL A 101 -14.73 14.12 -8.20
N TYR A 102 -15.35 13.05 -7.68
CA TYR A 102 -16.75 13.10 -7.29
C TYR A 102 -17.05 14.21 -6.27
N LEU A 103 -16.24 14.31 -5.21
CA LEU A 103 -16.43 15.32 -4.17
C LEU A 103 -16.17 16.74 -4.69
N GLY A 104 -15.20 16.92 -5.58
CA GLY A 104 -14.93 18.20 -6.21
C GLY A 104 -16.09 18.65 -7.10
N ILE A 105 -16.68 17.77 -7.92
CA ILE A 105 -17.90 18.06 -8.71
C ILE A 105 -19.05 18.43 -7.79
N LYS A 106 -19.27 17.64 -6.74
CA LYS A 106 -20.37 17.85 -5.77
C LYS A 106 -20.22 19.16 -5.01
N GLY A 107 -19.01 19.52 -4.60
CA GLY A 107 -18.72 20.75 -3.85
C GLY A 107 -18.69 22.00 -4.73
N GLY A 108 -18.46 21.84 -6.01
CA GLY A 108 -18.32 22.93 -6.96
C GLY A 108 -16.99 23.69 -6.83
N ALA A 109 -16.84 24.74 -7.64
CA ALA A 109 -15.63 25.54 -7.68
C ALA A 109 -15.33 26.23 -6.33
N GLY A 110 -14.08 26.09 -5.86
CA GLY A 110 -13.62 26.65 -4.59
C GLY A 110 -14.01 25.83 -3.35
N SER A 111 -14.59 24.64 -3.52
CA SER A 111 -14.76 23.67 -2.42
C SER A 111 -13.40 23.28 -1.85
N GLU A 112 -13.30 23.15 -0.53
CA GLU A 112 -12.02 22.99 0.16
C GLU A 112 -11.77 21.54 0.58
N PHE A 113 -10.51 21.11 0.38
CA PHE A 113 -10.02 19.78 0.74
C PHE A 113 -8.77 19.93 1.59
N ILE A 114 -8.85 19.54 2.86
CA ILE A 114 -7.76 19.69 3.83
C ILE A 114 -6.95 18.43 3.87
N TYR A 115 -5.59 18.55 3.83
CA TYR A 115 -4.68 17.42 4.02
C TYR A 115 -3.34 17.85 4.61
N SER A 116 -2.56 16.90 5.15
CA SER A 116 -1.24 17.17 5.72
C SER A 116 -0.15 17.21 4.67
N VAL A 117 0.83 18.12 4.81
CA VAL A 117 2.00 18.26 3.93
C VAL A 117 3.32 18.19 4.71
N PRO A 118 4.36 17.55 4.13
CA PRO A 118 4.31 16.75 2.91
C PRO A 118 3.42 15.52 3.11
N GLY A 119 2.73 15.08 2.07
CA GLY A 119 1.78 13.98 2.18
C GLY A 119 1.54 13.25 0.85
N TYR A 120 0.57 12.35 0.87
CA TYR A 120 0.09 11.66 -0.33
C TYR A 120 -1.13 12.40 -0.88
N PRO A 121 -1.02 13.06 -2.05
CA PRO A 121 -2.01 14.03 -2.49
C PRO A 121 -3.06 13.47 -3.46
N ALA A 122 -3.19 12.17 -3.68
CA ALA A 122 -4.01 11.58 -4.74
C ALA A 122 -5.44 12.14 -4.77
N LEU A 123 -6.15 12.08 -3.64
CA LEU A 123 -7.51 12.58 -3.53
C LEU A 123 -7.61 14.09 -3.78
N VAL A 124 -6.75 14.88 -3.11
CA VAL A 124 -6.84 16.34 -3.18
C VAL A 124 -6.40 16.88 -4.53
N ASN A 125 -5.43 16.25 -5.19
CA ASN A 125 -5.04 16.60 -6.55
C ASN A 125 -6.18 16.33 -7.54
N ALA A 126 -6.86 15.20 -7.41
CA ALA A 126 -8.01 14.87 -8.26
C ALA A 126 -9.15 15.89 -8.09
N ALA A 127 -9.44 16.32 -6.86
CA ALA A 127 -10.40 17.38 -6.59
C ALA A 127 -9.95 18.75 -7.14
N ALA A 128 -8.65 19.07 -7.06
CA ALA A 128 -8.09 20.33 -7.58
C ALA A 128 -8.18 20.44 -9.11
N MET A 129 -8.04 19.33 -9.83
CA MET A 129 -8.18 19.29 -11.31
C MET A 129 -9.54 19.79 -11.81
N ILE A 130 -10.56 19.75 -10.98
CA ILE A 130 -11.94 20.15 -11.33
C ILE A 130 -12.44 21.37 -10.54
N GLY A 131 -11.50 22.18 -10.01
CA GLY A 131 -11.79 23.45 -9.36
C GLY A 131 -11.92 23.42 -7.85
N GLY A 132 -11.62 22.27 -7.19
CA GLY A 132 -11.46 22.20 -5.76
C GLY A 132 -10.21 22.97 -5.30
N LYS A 133 -10.23 23.46 -4.06
CA LYS A 133 -9.11 24.16 -3.42
C LYS A 133 -8.46 23.27 -2.38
N THR A 134 -7.17 23.02 -2.52
CA THR A 134 -6.39 22.29 -1.52
C THR A 134 -5.97 23.20 -0.39
N ILE A 135 -6.23 22.79 0.85
CA ILE A 135 -5.76 23.45 2.08
C ILE A 135 -4.69 22.54 2.69
N SER A 136 -3.44 22.99 2.59
CA SER A 136 -2.26 22.25 3.04
C SER A 136 -1.91 22.60 4.47
N ILE A 137 -1.89 21.61 5.37
CA ILE A 137 -1.54 21.80 6.79
C ILE A 137 -0.18 21.12 7.03
N PRO A 138 0.85 21.83 7.49
CA PRO A 138 2.11 21.21 7.87
C PRO A 138 1.92 20.13 8.93
N LEU A 139 2.79 19.12 8.91
CA LEU A 139 2.90 18.16 10.01
C LEU A 139 3.35 18.88 11.29
N ASN A 140 2.99 18.33 12.45
CA ASN A 140 3.47 18.83 13.74
C ASN A 140 4.97 18.53 13.96
N ASP A 141 5.55 18.97 15.07
CA ASP A 141 6.98 18.78 15.40
C ASP A 141 7.42 17.30 15.48
N ARG A 142 6.49 16.37 15.66
CA ARG A 142 6.73 14.92 15.63
C ARG A 142 6.53 14.30 14.25
N LEU A 143 6.28 15.12 13.24
CA LEU A 143 5.96 14.71 11.87
C LEU A 143 4.71 13.81 11.79
N GLU A 144 3.72 14.07 12.64
CA GLU A 144 2.38 13.49 12.64
C GLU A 144 1.38 14.46 12.01
N ASN A 145 0.19 13.97 11.65
CA ASN A 145 -0.93 14.84 11.30
C ASN A 145 -1.24 15.81 12.44
N ASP A 146 -1.18 17.11 12.18
CA ASP A 146 -1.55 18.15 13.15
C ASP A 146 -3.08 18.27 13.22
N LEU A 147 -3.70 17.45 14.05
CA LEU A 147 -5.16 17.36 14.15
C LEU A 147 -5.79 18.67 14.62
N GLU A 148 -5.13 19.42 15.49
CA GLU A 148 -5.62 20.71 15.99
C GLU A 148 -5.59 21.76 14.88
N ALA A 149 -4.48 21.89 14.17
CA ALA A 149 -4.37 22.81 13.04
C ALA A 149 -5.35 22.42 11.91
N ILE A 150 -5.51 21.14 11.60
CA ILE A 150 -6.50 20.64 10.63
C ILE A 150 -7.91 21.08 11.03
N GLU A 151 -8.32 20.85 12.28
CA GLU A 151 -9.66 21.20 12.76
C GLU A 151 -9.91 22.70 12.72
N ALA A 152 -8.91 23.52 13.03
CA ALA A 152 -8.99 24.99 12.99
C ALA A 152 -9.20 25.54 11.56
N HIS A 153 -8.80 24.82 10.52
CA HIS A 153 -8.97 25.24 9.13
C HIS A 153 -10.29 24.78 8.48
N ILE A 154 -11.15 24.07 9.20
CA ILE A 154 -12.44 23.61 8.68
C ILE A 154 -13.41 24.79 8.58
N THR A 155 -13.90 25.05 7.37
CA THR A 155 -14.90 26.08 7.05
C THR A 155 -16.20 25.46 6.53
N THR A 156 -17.19 26.29 6.24
CA THR A 156 -18.44 25.86 5.59
C THR A 156 -18.23 25.37 4.13
N LYS A 157 -17.06 25.65 3.53
CA LYS A 157 -16.68 25.20 2.18
C LYS A 157 -15.93 23.88 2.20
N THR A 158 -15.49 23.40 3.37
CA THR A 158 -14.72 22.16 3.49
C THR A 158 -15.59 20.97 3.12
N GLN A 159 -15.23 20.26 2.03
CA GLN A 159 -15.90 19.06 1.57
C GLN A 159 -15.33 17.80 2.20
N ALA A 160 -14.03 17.80 2.48
CA ALA A 160 -13.39 16.65 3.13
C ALA A 160 -12.10 17.07 3.85
N VAL A 161 -11.81 16.34 4.93
CA VAL A 161 -10.49 16.22 5.57
C VAL A 161 -9.92 14.87 5.16
N PHE A 162 -8.76 14.87 4.50
CA PHE A 162 -8.07 13.66 4.05
C PHE A 162 -6.83 13.41 4.91
N LEU A 163 -6.81 12.28 5.59
CA LEU A 163 -5.74 11.83 6.49
C LEU A 163 -5.12 10.53 5.96
N VAL A 164 -3.80 10.42 6.04
CA VAL A 164 -3.07 9.16 5.84
C VAL A 164 -2.54 8.72 7.20
N ASN A 165 -2.89 7.52 7.66
CA ASN A 165 -2.52 7.04 9.00
C ASN A 165 -2.33 5.51 9.02
N PRO A 166 -1.09 5.00 9.08
CA PRO A 166 0.22 5.70 9.22
C PRO A 166 0.52 6.68 8.10
N HIS A 167 1.11 7.81 8.47
CA HIS A 167 1.33 8.92 7.54
C HIS A 167 2.45 8.60 6.52
N ASN A 168 2.33 9.10 5.32
CA ASN A 168 3.35 9.01 4.27
C ASN A 168 3.78 10.44 3.88
N PRO A 169 5.07 10.85 4.11
CA PRO A 169 6.27 10.02 4.18
C PRO A 169 6.77 9.65 5.58
N SER A 170 6.20 10.19 6.66
CA SER A 170 6.82 10.02 7.99
C SER A 170 6.66 8.62 8.59
N GLY A 171 5.65 7.85 8.19
CA GLY A 171 5.33 6.56 8.79
C GLY A 171 4.73 6.66 10.20
N THR A 172 4.58 7.86 10.75
CA THR A 172 4.06 8.07 12.09
C THR A 172 2.57 7.73 12.18
N VAL A 173 2.15 7.29 13.36
CA VAL A 173 0.72 7.12 13.70
C VAL A 173 0.37 8.12 14.78
N THR A 174 -0.80 8.74 14.64
CA THR A 174 -1.35 9.59 15.70
C THR A 174 -1.75 8.75 16.91
N ASP A 175 -1.71 9.34 18.11
CA ASP A 175 -2.26 8.68 19.31
C ASP A 175 -3.67 8.19 19.06
N LYS A 176 -3.94 6.94 19.41
CA LYS A 176 -5.18 6.23 19.11
C LYS A 176 -6.42 6.99 19.58
N LYS A 177 -6.39 7.42 20.85
CA LYS A 177 -7.55 8.10 21.45
C LYS A 177 -7.77 9.49 20.83
N LEU A 178 -6.71 10.26 20.65
CA LEU A 178 -6.78 11.57 20.03
C LEU A 178 -7.30 11.47 18.58
N PHE A 179 -6.88 10.46 17.84
CA PHE A 179 -7.30 10.22 16.47
C PHE A 179 -8.80 9.90 16.37
N HIS A 180 -9.29 8.94 17.15
CA HIS A 180 -10.72 8.56 17.15
C HIS A 180 -11.62 9.70 17.63
N ASP A 181 -11.22 10.40 18.69
CA ASP A 181 -11.95 11.57 19.19
C ASP A 181 -12.02 12.69 18.13
N PHE A 182 -10.93 12.92 17.40
CA PHE A 182 -10.90 13.87 16.29
C PHE A 182 -11.86 13.44 15.18
N VAL A 183 -11.76 12.21 14.69
CA VAL A 183 -12.66 11.67 13.64
C VAL A 183 -14.12 11.85 14.05
N LYS A 184 -14.46 11.47 15.28
CA LYS A 184 -15.82 11.60 15.82
C LYS A 184 -16.34 13.04 15.90
N ARG A 185 -15.48 14.01 16.23
CA ARG A 185 -15.88 15.43 16.28
C ARG A 185 -16.00 16.02 14.88
N VAL A 186 -14.99 15.78 14.04
CA VAL A 186 -14.89 16.41 12.72
C VAL A 186 -15.90 15.83 11.73
N SER A 187 -16.22 14.53 11.81
CA SER A 187 -17.23 13.89 10.96
C SER A 187 -18.64 14.50 11.08
N LYS A 188 -18.94 15.21 12.17
CA LYS A 188 -20.18 15.98 12.34
C LYS A 188 -20.22 17.29 11.55
N ARG A 189 -19.08 17.75 11.03
CA ARG A 189 -18.92 19.03 10.33
C ARG A 189 -18.60 18.86 8.86
N THR A 190 -17.82 17.86 8.52
CA THR A 190 -17.36 17.56 7.16
C THR A 190 -17.01 16.08 7.05
N LEU A 191 -16.95 15.56 5.82
CA LEU A 191 -16.53 14.18 5.57
C LEU A 191 -15.06 13.98 5.98
N VAL A 192 -14.79 12.95 6.78
CA VAL A 192 -13.42 12.52 7.08
C VAL A 192 -13.08 11.33 6.19
N ILE A 193 -11.92 11.38 5.55
CA ILE A 193 -11.40 10.31 4.70
C ILE A 193 -10.07 9.88 5.26
N VAL A 194 -9.92 8.60 5.58
CA VAL A 194 -8.71 8.03 6.16
C VAL A 194 -8.13 6.99 5.21
N ASP A 195 -6.90 7.22 4.76
CA ASP A 195 -6.11 6.23 4.03
C ASP A 195 -5.26 5.43 5.02
N GLU A 196 -5.61 4.18 5.19
CA GLU A 196 -4.93 3.23 6.09
C GLU A 196 -4.05 2.22 5.33
N ALA A 197 -3.48 2.62 4.19
CA ALA A 197 -2.68 1.73 3.33
C ALA A 197 -1.51 1.02 4.05
N TYR A 198 -1.08 1.53 5.20
CA TYR A 198 0.07 0.98 5.95
C TYR A 198 -0.32 0.47 7.34
N LEU A 199 -1.60 0.50 7.72
CA LEU A 199 -2.00 0.26 9.10
C LEU A 199 -1.74 -1.17 9.56
N GLU A 200 -1.73 -2.15 8.66
CA GLU A 200 -1.39 -3.55 8.98
C GLU A 200 0.04 -3.72 9.53
N TYR A 201 0.95 -2.77 9.27
CA TYR A 201 2.31 -2.77 9.79
C TYR A 201 2.44 -2.14 11.19
N ALA A 202 1.38 -1.45 11.66
CA ALA A 202 1.37 -0.83 12.97
C ALA A 202 1.01 -1.84 14.07
N ASP A 203 1.40 -1.51 15.29
CA ASP A 203 0.89 -2.19 16.48
C ASP A 203 -0.61 -1.89 16.68
N ASP A 204 -1.32 -2.80 17.32
CA ASP A 204 -2.74 -2.63 17.68
C ASP A 204 -3.63 -2.19 16.50
N PHE A 205 -3.48 -2.86 15.35
CA PHE A 205 -4.30 -2.62 14.16
C PHE A 205 -5.80 -2.48 14.48
N ALA A 206 -6.35 -3.42 15.24
CA ALA A 206 -7.77 -3.45 15.57
C ALA A 206 -8.22 -2.24 16.42
N GLY A 207 -7.35 -1.73 17.28
CA GLY A 207 -7.65 -0.56 18.10
C GLY A 207 -7.41 0.78 17.38
N ARG A 208 -6.62 0.79 16.29
CA ARG A 208 -6.24 2.03 15.59
C ARG A 208 -7.10 2.34 14.37
N THR A 209 -7.75 1.32 13.79
CA THR A 209 -8.51 1.52 12.56
C THR A 209 -9.71 2.44 12.72
N ALA A 210 -9.86 3.41 11.83
CA ALA A 210 -11.04 4.27 11.74
C ALA A 210 -12.32 3.52 11.29
N VAL A 211 -12.23 2.24 10.93
CA VAL A 211 -13.41 1.38 10.73
C VAL A 211 -14.22 1.29 12.04
N ASN A 212 -13.59 1.43 13.20
CA ASN A 212 -14.30 1.53 14.49
C ASN A 212 -15.25 2.73 14.53
N ASN A 213 -14.82 3.88 14.00
CA ASN A 213 -15.66 5.08 13.85
C ASN A 213 -16.83 4.83 12.88
N VAL A 214 -16.58 4.12 11.75
CA VAL A 214 -17.68 3.71 10.84
C VAL A 214 -18.71 2.84 11.57
N LYS A 215 -18.28 1.91 12.43
CA LYS A 215 -19.17 1.05 13.24
C LYS A 215 -19.97 1.84 14.29
N GLU A 216 -19.40 2.92 14.80
CA GLU A 216 -20.09 3.86 15.70
C GLU A 216 -21.06 4.82 14.99
N GLY A 217 -21.07 4.83 13.66
CA GLY A 217 -21.97 5.65 12.84
C GLY A 217 -21.41 7.03 12.46
N ASP A 218 -20.11 7.26 12.66
CA ASP A 218 -19.45 8.50 12.24
C ASP A 218 -19.38 8.58 10.70
N GLU A 219 -19.49 9.78 10.12
CA GLU A 219 -19.40 10.05 8.67
C GLU A 219 -17.92 10.02 8.22
N VAL A 220 -17.37 8.82 8.12
CA VAL A 220 -15.98 8.57 7.73
C VAL A 220 -15.89 7.52 6.63
N ILE A 221 -14.95 7.70 5.70
CA ILE A 221 -14.58 6.68 4.70
C ILE A 221 -13.15 6.23 5.00
N VAL A 222 -12.94 4.93 5.12
CA VAL A 222 -11.64 4.33 5.38
C VAL A 222 -11.18 3.55 4.15
N PHE A 223 -10.01 3.89 3.61
CA PHE A 223 -9.40 3.20 2.49
C PHE A 223 -8.38 2.16 2.92
N ARG A 224 -8.38 1.03 2.22
CA ARG A 224 -7.45 -0.08 2.35
C ARG A 224 -6.96 -0.51 0.97
N THR A 225 -5.72 -0.96 0.90
CA THR A 225 -5.14 -1.47 -0.36
C THR A 225 -4.49 -2.83 -0.16
N PHE A 226 -4.52 -3.66 -1.18
CA PHE A 226 -3.76 -4.90 -1.22
C PHE A 226 -2.32 -4.69 -1.76
N ALA A 227 -1.95 -3.47 -2.12
CA ALA A 227 -0.65 -3.15 -2.71
C ALA A 227 0.52 -3.21 -1.72
N LYS A 228 0.27 -3.17 -0.39
CA LYS A 228 1.30 -3.06 0.65
C LYS A 228 1.52 -4.41 1.34
N THR A 229 0.95 -4.64 2.50
CA THR A 229 1.20 -5.87 3.27
C THR A 229 0.84 -7.15 2.53
N TYR A 230 -0.15 -7.09 1.63
CA TYR A 230 -0.58 -8.25 0.83
C TYR A 230 0.28 -8.51 -0.42
N GLY A 231 1.21 -7.60 -0.79
CA GLY A 231 2.15 -7.81 -1.89
C GLY A 231 1.54 -7.75 -3.30
N LEU A 232 0.36 -7.13 -3.48
CA LEU A 232 -0.37 -7.13 -4.75
C LEU A 232 -0.29 -5.79 -5.51
N ALA A 233 0.81 -5.04 -5.36
CA ALA A 233 0.97 -3.72 -6.00
C ALA A 233 0.75 -3.74 -7.52
N GLY A 234 1.15 -4.81 -8.20
CA GLY A 234 0.96 -4.98 -9.65
C GLY A 234 -0.47 -5.31 -10.09
N LEU A 235 -1.38 -5.58 -9.15
CA LEU A 235 -2.77 -5.96 -9.45
C LEU A 235 -3.80 -4.86 -9.16
N SER A 236 -3.39 -3.73 -8.59
CA SER A 236 -4.20 -2.52 -8.39
C SER A 236 -5.61 -2.82 -7.85
N ILE A 237 -5.69 -3.29 -6.61
CA ILE A 237 -6.96 -3.56 -5.93
C ILE A 237 -6.95 -3.08 -4.48
N GLY A 238 -8.05 -2.50 -4.06
CA GLY A 238 -8.31 -2.02 -2.72
C GLY A 238 -9.81 -2.01 -2.42
N TYR A 239 -10.18 -1.34 -1.36
CA TYR A 239 -11.58 -1.11 -1.00
C TYR A 239 -11.70 0.08 -0.05
N ALA A 240 -12.92 0.59 0.06
CA ALA A 240 -13.29 1.53 1.10
C ALA A 240 -14.37 0.94 2.00
N VAL A 241 -14.34 1.32 3.29
CA VAL A 241 -15.39 1.05 4.27
C VAL A 241 -16.06 2.39 4.62
N ALA A 242 -17.38 2.45 4.53
CA ALA A 242 -18.15 3.67 4.82
C ALA A 242 -19.49 3.35 5.51
N PRO A 243 -20.16 4.33 6.14
CA PRO A 243 -21.53 4.17 6.58
C PRO A 243 -22.45 3.73 5.44
N LYS A 244 -23.45 2.89 5.71
CA LYS A 244 -24.32 2.26 4.68
C LYS A 244 -24.92 3.27 3.71
N GLU A 245 -25.50 4.35 4.23
CA GLU A 245 -26.15 5.35 3.38
C GLU A 245 -25.16 6.12 2.51
N LEU A 246 -23.95 6.39 3.03
CA LEU A 246 -22.88 7.02 2.26
C LEU A 246 -22.36 6.05 1.18
N ALA A 247 -22.07 4.80 1.53
CA ALA A 247 -21.65 3.78 0.56
C ALA A 247 -22.69 3.58 -0.54
N LYS A 248 -23.99 3.52 -0.20
CA LYS A 248 -25.08 3.43 -1.17
C LYS A 248 -25.09 4.62 -2.14
N LYS A 249 -24.93 5.86 -1.63
CA LYS A 249 -24.85 7.07 -2.46
C LYS A 249 -23.65 7.03 -3.42
N LEU A 250 -22.48 6.60 -2.94
CA LEU A 250 -21.27 6.51 -3.76
C LEU A 250 -21.41 5.44 -4.85
N LYS A 251 -21.94 4.26 -4.51
CA LYS A 251 -22.22 3.19 -5.49
C LYS A 251 -23.24 3.62 -6.55
N ALA A 252 -24.26 4.38 -6.18
CA ALA A 252 -25.23 4.93 -7.13
C ALA A 252 -24.59 5.95 -8.12
N GLN A 253 -23.40 6.43 -7.84
CA GLN A 253 -22.60 7.28 -8.75
C GLN A 253 -21.53 6.49 -9.53
N GLY A 254 -21.59 5.16 -9.48
CA GLY A 254 -20.66 4.28 -10.20
C GLY A 254 -19.34 3.98 -9.50
N LEU A 255 -19.18 4.37 -8.22
CA LEU A 255 -17.98 3.97 -7.48
C LEU A 255 -18.12 2.54 -6.97
N GLY A 256 -17.11 1.69 -7.22
CA GLY A 256 -17.07 0.33 -6.69
C GLY A 256 -17.93 -0.68 -7.43
N GLU A 257 -18.09 -0.53 -8.73
CA GLU A 257 -18.80 -1.48 -9.60
C GLU A 257 -18.00 -2.79 -9.70
N THR A 258 -18.53 -3.86 -9.10
CA THR A 258 -17.84 -5.17 -9.01
C THR A 258 -17.54 -5.79 -10.37
N HIS A 259 -18.40 -5.60 -11.37
CA HIS A 259 -18.21 -6.14 -12.71
C HIS A 259 -17.06 -5.47 -13.49
N ALA A 260 -16.66 -4.25 -13.11
CA ALA A 260 -15.59 -3.51 -13.74
C ALA A 260 -14.20 -3.85 -13.17
N LEU A 261 -14.14 -4.58 -12.06
CA LEU A 261 -12.87 -4.96 -11.43
C LEU A 261 -12.15 -6.04 -12.23
N ASN A 262 -10.82 -5.96 -12.25
CA ASN A 262 -9.98 -6.97 -12.88
C ASN A 262 -10.15 -8.33 -12.18
N ARG A 263 -10.44 -9.38 -12.96
CA ARG A 263 -10.66 -10.75 -12.46
C ARG A 263 -9.48 -11.26 -11.63
N LEU A 264 -8.26 -11.16 -12.15
CA LEU A 264 -7.08 -11.66 -11.46
C LEU A 264 -6.81 -10.89 -10.17
N SER A 265 -7.08 -9.58 -10.15
CA SER A 265 -6.95 -8.76 -8.94
C SER A 265 -7.91 -9.22 -7.83
N ILE A 266 -9.17 -9.50 -8.18
CA ILE A 266 -10.18 -10.01 -7.23
C ILE A 266 -9.74 -11.37 -6.68
N ILE A 267 -9.34 -12.31 -7.54
CA ILE A 267 -8.95 -13.67 -7.14
C ILE A 267 -7.71 -13.64 -6.23
N ALA A 268 -6.71 -12.84 -6.59
CA ALA A 268 -5.52 -12.64 -5.76
C ALA A 268 -5.86 -12.04 -4.39
N ALA A 269 -6.70 -11.02 -4.36
CA ALA A 269 -7.11 -10.36 -3.12
C ALA A 269 -7.92 -11.30 -2.21
N LYS A 270 -8.85 -12.10 -2.78
CA LYS A 270 -9.61 -13.13 -2.04
C LYS A 270 -8.66 -14.15 -1.39
N ALA A 271 -7.67 -14.65 -2.14
CA ALA A 271 -6.68 -15.60 -1.64
C ALA A 271 -5.77 -14.98 -0.57
N ALA A 272 -5.25 -13.77 -0.82
CA ALA A 272 -4.39 -13.05 0.12
C ALA A 272 -5.10 -12.74 1.44
N LEU A 273 -6.38 -12.35 1.38
CA LEU A 273 -7.18 -12.05 2.57
C LEU A 273 -7.42 -13.28 3.46
N GLN A 274 -7.41 -14.48 2.87
CA GLN A 274 -7.56 -15.75 3.60
C GLN A 274 -6.25 -16.23 4.23
N ASP A 275 -5.10 -15.84 3.69
CA ASP A 275 -3.78 -16.29 4.15
C ASP A 275 -3.21 -15.36 5.23
N GLN A 276 -3.84 -15.37 6.40
CA GLN A 276 -3.44 -14.54 7.52
C GLN A 276 -2.07 -14.93 8.12
N GLU A 277 -1.61 -16.15 7.91
CA GLU A 277 -0.29 -16.60 8.34
C GLU A 277 0.82 -15.89 7.54
N HIS A 278 0.64 -15.78 6.21
CA HIS A 278 1.56 -15.04 5.35
C HIS A 278 1.58 -13.55 5.73
N ILE A 279 0.42 -12.94 5.96
CA ILE A 279 0.33 -11.53 6.38
C ILE A 279 1.04 -11.31 7.72
N ALA A 280 0.84 -12.19 8.69
CA ALA A 280 1.53 -12.13 9.97
C ALA A 280 3.05 -12.32 9.83
N PHE A 281 3.50 -13.19 8.91
CA PHE A 281 4.92 -13.34 8.57
C PHE A 281 5.50 -12.05 8.01
N VAL A 282 4.86 -11.46 6.98
CA VAL A 282 5.29 -10.21 6.36
C VAL A 282 5.41 -9.08 7.40
N ASN A 283 4.38 -8.91 8.23
CA ASN A 283 4.37 -7.86 9.24
C ASN A 283 5.50 -8.03 10.27
N ARG A 284 5.74 -9.26 10.75
CA ARG A 284 6.88 -9.52 11.67
C ARG A 284 8.23 -9.27 11.00
N ALA A 285 8.40 -9.71 9.76
CA ALA A 285 9.64 -9.54 9.02
C ALA A 285 9.94 -8.06 8.76
N VAL A 286 8.97 -7.29 8.29
CA VAL A 286 9.11 -5.84 8.06
C VAL A 286 9.37 -5.10 9.37
N THR A 287 8.67 -5.43 10.45
CA THR A 287 8.88 -4.82 11.77
C THR A 287 10.31 -5.06 12.26
N LYS A 288 10.80 -6.30 12.17
CA LYS A 288 12.18 -6.65 12.55
C LYS A 288 13.22 -5.86 11.74
N GLU A 289 13.02 -5.71 10.46
CA GLU A 289 13.94 -4.93 9.62
C GLU A 289 13.85 -3.43 9.92
N ARG A 290 12.66 -2.89 10.21
CA ARG A 290 12.48 -1.51 10.66
C ARG A 290 13.21 -1.24 11.98
N GLU A 291 13.17 -2.16 12.93
CA GLU A 291 13.95 -2.08 14.19
C GLU A 291 15.46 -2.05 13.93
N LYS A 292 15.95 -2.86 12.98
CA LYS A 292 17.36 -2.82 12.57
C LYS A 292 17.73 -1.47 11.95
N TRP A 293 16.85 -0.89 11.12
CA TRP A 293 17.02 0.43 10.58
C TRP A 293 17.10 1.49 11.68
N ASN A 294 16.21 1.47 12.66
CA ASN A 294 16.21 2.40 13.78
C ASN A 294 17.54 2.29 14.57
N ALA A 295 17.96 1.08 14.90
CA ALA A 295 19.24 0.84 15.59
C ALA A 295 20.47 1.31 14.78
N PHE A 296 20.42 1.22 13.45
CA PHE A 296 21.45 1.73 12.57
C PHE A 296 21.50 3.26 12.57
N LEU A 297 20.34 3.92 12.49
CA LEU A 297 20.22 5.38 12.50
C LEU A 297 20.65 5.97 13.86
N ASP A 298 20.29 5.32 14.98
CA ASP A 298 20.75 5.67 16.33
C ASP A 298 22.29 5.65 16.42
N LYS A 299 22.92 4.59 15.89
CA LYS A 299 24.40 4.48 15.90
C LYS A 299 25.10 5.59 15.10
N LEU A 300 24.42 6.15 14.11
CA LEU A 300 24.92 7.29 13.31
C LEU A 300 24.52 8.65 13.90
N GLY A 301 23.70 8.68 14.95
CA GLY A 301 23.18 9.92 15.54
C GLY A 301 22.25 10.69 14.61
N LEU A 302 21.58 10.02 13.65
CA LEU A 302 20.68 10.64 12.69
C LEU A 302 19.28 10.77 13.27
N ARG A 303 18.61 11.88 12.95
CA ARG A 303 17.19 12.08 13.28
C ARG A 303 16.33 11.26 12.36
N TYR A 304 15.32 10.57 12.91
CA TYR A 304 14.34 9.81 12.15
C TYR A 304 12.97 9.82 12.82
N THR A 305 11.94 9.43 12.09
CA THR A 305 10.57 9.32 12.61
C THR A 305 10.30 7.96 13.21
N ALA A 306 9.41 7.89 14.21
CA ALA A 306 8.89 6.64 14.76
C ALA A 306 7.91 5.99 13.76
N SER A 307 8.45 5.42 12.67
CA SER A 307 7.64 4.82 11.61
C SER A 307 6.91 3.56 12.09
N SER A 308 5.62 3.46 11.78
CA SER A 308 4.78 2.27 11.90
C SER A 308 4.39 1.70 10.52
N ALA A 309 5.11 2.09 9.46
CA ALA A 309 4.88 1.64 8.08
C ALA A 309 6.01 0.72 7.59
N ASN A 310 5.97 0.33 6.31
CA ASN A 310 7.02 -0.45 5.67
C ASN A 310 8.13 0.42 5.03
N PHE A 311 8.46 1.53 5.64
CA PHE A 311 9.55 2.42 5.24
C PHE A 311 10.10 3.18 6.46
N VAL A 312 11.29 3.73 6.30
CA VAL A 312 11.92 4.67 7.24
C VAL A 312 12.02 6.04 6.60
N PHE A 313 11.89 7.10 7.41
CA PHE A 313 12.05 8.49 7.00
C PHE A 313 13.00 9.18 7.97
N PHE A 314 14.14 9.67 7.46
CA PHE A 314 15.22 10.16 8.30
C PHE A 314 16.03 11.27 7.64
N ASP A 315 16.66 12.10 8.47
CA ASP A 315 17.49 13.23 8.09
C ASP A 315 18.94 12.77 7.89
N THR A 316 19.46 12.90 6.68
CA THR A 316 20.85 12.59 6.35
C THR A 316 21.82 13.74 6.65
N GLY A 317 21.29 14.95 6.93
CA GLY A 317 22.07 16.18 7.04
C GLY A 317 22.72 16.63 5.72
N LYS A 318 22.48 15.94 4.61
CA LYS A 318 23.00 16.25 3.26
C LYS A 318 21.82 16.51 2.31
N PRO A 319 22.03 17.34 1.26
CA PRO A 319 20.99 17.57 0.25
C PRO A 319 20.46 16.24 -0.33
N TYR A 320 19.15 16.15 -0.49
CA TYR A 320 18.48 14.94 -1.00
C TYR A 320 19.07 14.48 -2.33
N GLU A 321 19.34 15.41 -3.26
CA GLU A 321 19.85 15.12 -4.60
C GLU A 321 21.23 14.45 -4.55
N GLU A 322 22.11 14.90 -3.61
CA GLU A 322 23.42 14.29 -3.41
C GLU A 322 23.29 12.85 -2.94
N VAL A 323 22.42 12.61 -1.95
CA VAL A 323 22.18 11.27 -1.39
C VAL A 323 21.55 10.35 -2.44
N GLN A 324 20.54 10.86 -3.16
CA GLN A 324 19.85 10.12 -4.22
C GLN A 324 20.83 9.72 -5.33
N GLN A 325 21.69 10.64 -5.77
CA GLN A 325 22.67 10.36 -6.82
C GLN A 325 23.64 9.26 -6.40
N LYS A 326 24.22 9.35 -5.19
CA LYS A 326 25.16 8.36 -4.68
C LYS A 326 24.52 6.97 -4.50
N LEU A 327 23.27 6.93 -4.07
CA LEU A 327 22.50 5.69 -3.99
C LEU A 327 22.22 5.12 -5.39
N ALA A 328 21.85 5.95 -6.37
CA ALA A 328 21.63 5.54 -7.75
C ALA A 328 22.91 4.98 -8.41
N GLU A 329 24.08 5.58 -8.15
CA GLU A 329 25.38 5.07 -8.60
C GLU A 329 25.68 3.67 -8.04
N ALA A 330 25.15 3.36 -6.83
CA ALA A 330 25.22 2.04 -6.21
C ALA A 330 24.10 1.08 -6.67
N GLY A 331 23.23 1.51 -7.58
CA GLY A 331 22.09 0.71 -8.09
C GLY A 331 20.86 0.73 -7.18
N ILE A 332 20.73 1.71 -6.28
CA ILE A 332 19.64 1.84 -5.32
C ILE A 332 18.73 3.00 -5.72
N ILE A 333 17.43 2.73 -5.86
CA ILE A 333 16.39 3.72 -6.16
C ILE A 333 15.57 3.98 -4.88
N ILE A 334 15.50 5.25 -4.45
CA ILE A 334 14.74 5.68 -3.27
C ILE A 334 13.54 6.53 -3.63
N GLY A 335 12.67 6.83 -2.65
CA GLY A 335 11.51 7.70 -2.80
C GLY A 335 11.88 9.13 -3.24
N ARG A 336 10.89 9.87 -3.73
CA ARG A 336 11.07 11.28 -4.13
C ARG A 336 11.44 12.17 -2.94
N ILE A 337 11.89 13.39 -3.24
CA ILE A 337 12.02 14.47 -2.24
C ILE A 337 10.63 14.84 -1.64
N PHE A 338 10.63 15.29 -0.39
CA PHE A 338 9.44 15.71 0.36
C PHE A 338 9.66 17.10 0.96
N GLU A 339 9.42 18.14 0.17
CA GLU A 339 9.51 19.54 0.63
C GLU A 339 8.67 19.77 1.90
N PRO A 340 9.15 20.54 2.92
CA PRO A 340 10.42 21.25 2.93
C PRO A 340 11.60 20.45 3.53
N TYR A 341 11.50 19.13 3.65
CA TYR A 341 12.49 18.26 4.29
C TYR A 341 13.60 17.87 3.30
N ASN A 342 14.36 18.86 2.81
CA ASN A 342 15.32 18.72 1.69
C ASN A 342 16.59 17.92 2.01
N THR A 343 16.78 17.51 3.27
CA THR A 343 17.86 16.63 3.71
C THR A 343 17.34 15.25 4.13
N TRP A 344 16.05 15.06 4.08
CA TRP A 344 15.40 13.82 4.51
C TRP A 344 15.17 12.88 3.32
N VAL A 345 15.33 11.59 3.59
CA VAL A 345 15.07 10.51 2.63
C VAL A 345 14.03 9.55 3.18
N ARG A 346 13.13 9.05 2.31
CA ARG A 346 12.26 7.93 2.60
C ARG A 346 12.76 6.71 1.85
N ILE A 347 13.02 5.62 2.59
CA ILE A 347 13.50 4.35 2.06
C ILE A 347 12.53 3.26 2.48
N SER A 348 11.99 2.52 1.50
CA SER A 348 11.15 1.34 1.77
C SER A 348 11.97 0.25 2.47
N ILE A 349 11.35 -0.52 3.34
CA ILE A 349 11.97 -1.71 3.93
C ILE A 349 12.07 -2.78 2.86
N GLY A 350 13.29 -3.16 2.48
CA GLY A 350 13.62 -4.22 1.54
C GLY A 350 13.83 -5.58 2.22
N LEU A 351 14.32 -6.54 1.45
CA LEU A 351 14.83 -7.79 1.99
C LEU A 351 16.03 -7.52 2.94
N PRO A 352 16.33 -8.41 3.90
CA PRO A 352 17.43 -8.20 4.84
C PRO A 352 18.75 -7.83 4.18
N GLU A 353 19.13 -8.55 3.12
CA GLU A 353 20.36 -8.29 2.37
C GLU A 353 20.35 -6.96 1.61
N ASP A 354 19.19 -6.52 1.13
CA ASP A 354 19.05 -5.21 0.48
C ASP A 354 19.18 -4.09 1.51
N ASN A 355 18.53 -4.23 2.68
CA ASN A 355 18.63 -3.27 3.77
C ASN A 355 20.08 -3.12 4.27
N GLU A 356 20.79 -4.23 4.48
CA GLU A 356 22.20 -4.23 4.92
C GLU A 356 23.09 -3.51 3.90
N TYR A 357 22.92 -3.78 2.62
CA TYR A 357 23.68 -3.12 1.56
C TYR A 357 23.40 -1.61 1.52
N VAL A 358 22.11 -1.22 1.58
CA VAL A 358 21.71 0.21 1.57
C VAL A 358 22.28 0.93 2.80
N GLN A 359 22.22 0.32 3.99
CA GLN A 359 22.80 0.87 5.21
C GLN A 359 24.32 1.07 5.10
N GLU A 360 25.03 0.14 4.45
CA GLU A 360 26.47 0.30 4.19
C GLU A 360 26.76 1.52 3.30
N ILE A 361 25.98 1.70 2.22
CA ILE A 361 26.16 2.85 1.32
C ILE A 361 25.79 4.16 2.04
N ILE A 362 24.68 4.21 2.78
CA ILE A 362 24.30 5.38 3.60
C ILE A 362 25.43 5.73 4.57
N ARG A 363 25.99 4.76 5.27
CA ARG A 363 27.13 5.01 6.19
C ARG A 363 28.28 5.68 5.47
N LYS A 364 28.68 5.20 4.29
CA LYS A 364 29.74 5.80 3.47
C LYS A 364 29.40 7.25 3.09
N ILE A 365 28.16 7.52 2.71
CA ILE A 365 27.69 8.86 2.35
C ILE A 365 27.77 9.81 3.55
N ILE A 366 27.36 9.37 4.74
CA ILE A 366 27.33 10.21 5.94
C ILE A 366 28.73 10.47 6.51
N ILE A 367 29.61 9.45 6.50
CA ILE A 367 30.99 9.56 7.08
C ILE A 367 31.96 10.22 6.09
N ALA A 368 31.69 10.20 4.79
CA ALA A 368 32.53 10.89 3.82
C ALA A 368 32.49 12.42 4.07
N HIS A 369 33.60 12.98 4.53
CA HIS A 369 33.83 14.42 4.69
C HIS A 369 34.19 15.09 3.38
#